data_65707309866ecc126d03f6447e0a74e5
#
_entry.id   65707309866ecc126d03f6447e0a74e5
#
_cell.length_a   1.000
_cell.length_b   1.000
_cell.length_c   1.000
_cell.angle_alpha   90.00
_cell.angle_beta   90.00
_cell.angle_gamma   90.00
#
_symmetry.space_group_name_H-M   'P 1'
#
loop_
_entity.id
_entity.type
_entity.pdbx_description
1 polymer ?
#
loop_
_entity_poly.entity_id
_entity_poly.type
_entity_poly.pdbx_seq_one_letter_code
_entity_poly.pdbx_strand_id
1 'polypeptide(L)'
;MKQNLKTRIITGAILLSALAFAIIMGGWVFSVICILCIGIALYEMMHALRQRGHQIVRWPVWAATIASIPCFLMWQNRLLLPIAVFTCMVTTAYVLFHGEPKLEDILLSLMPFFAVSLPGMCLLAQINAPYRWLQVMLLCLSFLVPTLGDTAAYFIGSRFGRRKLIPAVSPNKTVAGAVAGLIGSTLTALIIYGLTLAFMPAADVSLMPSIWHFVIIGFVGGIAGELGDLFASLVKRHCGIKDYGNIFPGHGGMMDRLDSVLFVSVLIYLYQSLMW
;
A
#
# COMPACT_ATOMS: atom_id res chain seq x y z
N MET A 1 28.52 -3.26 -1.42
CA MET A 1 28.64 -2.29 -2.54
C MET A 1 28.01 -0.97 -2.12
N LYS A 2 28.77 0.14 -2.06
CA LYS A 2 28.20 1.47 -1.90
C LYS A 2 27.42 1.80 -3.17
N GLN A 3 26.10 1.63 -3.14
CA GLN A 3 25.25 2.05 -4.26
C GLN A 3 25.43 3.55 -4.48
N ASN A 4 25.74 3.91 -5.70
CA ASN A 4 26.05 5.27 -6.07
C ASN A 4 24.82 6.16 -5.79
N LEU A 5 24.94 7.24 -5.04
CA LEU A 5 23.84 8.17 -4.72
C LEU A 5 23.10 8.61 -5.99
N LYS A 6 23.84 8.76 -7.10
CA LYS A 6 23.26 9.06 -8.43
C LYS A 6 22.23 8.03 -8.89
N THR A 7 22.50 6.74 -8.74
CA THR A 7 21.56 5.67 -9.11
C THR A 7 20.27 5.77 -8.31
N ARG A 8 20.35 6.03 -7.01
CA ARG A 8 19.17 6.20 -6.16
C ARG A 8 18.33 7.40 -6.57
N ILE A 9 18.96 8.56 -6.82
CA ILE A 9 18.23 9.75 -7.26
C ILE A 9 17.53 9.49 -8.60
N ILE A 10 18.22 8.90 -9.57
CA ILE A 10 17.66 8.60 -10.90
C ILE A 10 16.46 7.63 -10.78
N THR A 11 16.62 6.53 -10.06
CA THR A 11 15.54 5.55 -9.88
C THR A 11 14.34 6.18 -9.17
N GLY A 12 14.56 6.99 -8.14
CA GLY A 12 13.49 7.70 -7.44
C GLY A 12 12.75 8.69 -8.35
N ALA A 13 13.48 9.44 -9.17
CA ALA A 13 12.89 10.37 -10.14
C ALA A 13 12.06 9.63 -11.21
N ILE A 14 12.55 8.49 -11.72
CA ILE A 14 11.80 7.66 -12.68
C ILE A 14 10.51 7.14 -12.05
N LEU A 15 10.58 6.60 -10.82
CA LEU A 15 9.40 6.08 -10.12
C LEU A 15 8.35 7.17 -9.86
N LEU A 16 8.79 8.36 -9.43
CA LEU A 16 7.91 9.48 -9.20
C LEU A 16 7.26 9.98 -10.50
N SER A 17 8.02 10.05 -11.58
CA SER A 17 7.51 10.46 -12.91
C SER A 17 6.53 9.43 -13.46
N ALA A 18 6.80 8.13 -13.30
CA ALA A 18 5.90 7.05 -13.70
C ALA A 18 4.59 7.07 -12.90
N LEU A 19 4.66 7.32 -11.59
CA LEU A 19 3.48 7.47 -10.74
C LEU A 19 2.65 8.69 -11.15
N ALA A 20 3.29 9.85 -11.33
CA ALA A 20 2.61 11.07 -11.78
C ALA A 20 1.94 10.86 -13.14
N PHE A 21 2.63 10.23 -14.09
CA PHE A 21 2.06 9.87 -15.39
C PHE A 21 0.85 8.95 -15.24
N ALA A 22 0.95 7.89 -14.42
CA ALA A 22 -0.15 6.96 -14.20
C ALA A 22 -1.38 7.66 -13.59
N ILE A 23 -1.20 8.54 -12.60
CA ILE A 23 -2.30 9.31 -11.98
C ILE A 23 -2.92 10.30 -12.97
N ILE A 24 -2.09 11.01 -13.75
CA ILE A 24 -2.56 11.99 -14.75
C ILE A 24 -3.35 11.29 -15.87
N MET A 25 -2.87 10.18 -16.39
CA MET A 25 -3.58 9.41 -17.41
C MET A 25 -4.85 8.76 -16.84
N GLY A 26 -4.77 8.17 -15.63
CA GLY A 26 -5.89 7.52 -14.94
C GLY A 26 -6.51 6.37 -15.72
N GLY A 27 -7.79 6.08 -15.43
CA GLY A 27 -8.57 5.09 -16.15
C GLY A 27 -7.83 3.75 -16.35
N TRP A 28 -7.88 3.21 -17.57
CA TRP A 28 -7.27 1.91 -17.88
C TRP A 28 -5.73 1.91 -17.77
N VAL A 29 -5.06 3.05 -18.03
CA VAL A 29 -3.60 3.16 -17.92
C VAL A 29 -3.15 2.96 -16.48
N PHE A 30 -3.78 3.66 -15.54
CA PHE A 30 -3.54 3.47 -14.11
C PHE A 30 -3.86 2.04 -13.68
N SER A 31 -4.99 1.49 -14.16
CA SER A 31 -5.42 0.12 -13.81
C SER A 31 -4.39 -0.93 -14.21
N VAL A 32 -3.88 -0.87 -15.44
CA VAL A 32 -2.88 -1.83 -15.93
C VAL A 32 -1.59 -1.72 -15.11
N ILE A 33 -1.08 -0.51 -14.88
CA ILE A 33 0.13 -0.29 -14.09
C ILE A 33 -0.08 -0.79 -12.66
N CYS A 34 -1.21 -0.46 -12.03
CA CYS A 34 -1.54 -0.88 -10.67
C CYS A 34 -1.61 -2.41 -10.55
N ILE A 35 -2.30 -3.10 -11.48
CA ILE A 35 -2.40 -4.57 -11.51
C ILE A 35 -1.02 -5.21 -11.63
N LEU A 36 -0.15 -4.68 -12.50
CA LEU A 36 1.22 -5.18 -12.64
C LEU A 36 2.02 -4.99 -11.34
N CYS A 37 1.92 -3.81 -10.72
CA CYS A 37 2.60 -3.53 -9.45
C CYS A 37 2.12 -4.46 -8.33
N ILE A 38 0.80 -4.68 -8.21
CA ILE A 38 0.21 -5.62 -7.24
C ILE A 38 0.70 -7.04 -7.51
N GLY A 39 0.70 -7.49 -8.76
CA GLY A 39 1.19 -8.81 -9.14
C GLY A 39 2.67 -9.02 -8.77
N ILE A 40 3.51 -8.04 -9.03
CA ILE A 40 4.94 -8.10 -8.67
C ILE A 40 5.10 -8.13 -7.14
N ALA A 41 4.43 -7.24 -6.40
CA ALA A 41 4.50 -7.19 -4.94
C ALA A 41 4.00 -8.50 -4.30
N LEU A 42 2.92 -9.08 -4.83
CA LEU A 42 2.39 -10.37 -4.42
C LEU A 42 3.41 -11.50 -4.65
N TYR A 43 4.03 -11.53 -5.82
CA TYR A 43 5.07 -12.50 -6.13
C TYR A 43 6.28 -12.38 -5.18
N GLU A 44 6.76 -11.16 -4.95
CA GLU A 44 7.89 -10.89 -4.05
C GLU A 44 7.59 -11.36 -2.62
N MET A 45 6.42 -11.05 -2.08
CA MET A 45 6.03 -11.45 -0.73
C MET A 45 5.91 -12.97 -0.61
N MET A 46 5.26 -13.64 -1.57
CA MET A 46 5.16 -15.11 -1.59
C MET A 46 6.51 -15.79 -1.73
N HIS A 47 7.41 -15.21 -2.54
CA HIS A 47 8.76 -15.71 -2.72
C HIS A 47 9.57 -15.63 -1.41
N ALA A 48 9.49 -14.50 -0.72
CA ALA A 48 10.14 -14.29 0.57
C ALA A 48 9.69 -15.31 1.63
N LEU A 49 8.39 -15.53 1.76
CA LEU A 49 7.82 -16.50 2.72
C LEU A 49 8.27 -17.94 2.44
N ARG A 50 8.35 -18.32 1.17
CA ARG A 50 8.79 -19.66 0.77
C ARG A 50 10.27 -19.93 1.09
N GLN A 51 11.12 -18.91 1.01
CA GLN A 51 12.57 -19.08 1.31
C GLN A 51 12.83 -19.53 2.76
N ARG A 52 11.89 -19.29 3.67
CA ARG A 52 11.98 -19.73 5.08
C ARG A 52 11.62 -21.21 5.29
N GLY A 53 11.23 -21.93 4.25
CA GLY A 53 10.88 -23.36 4.34
C GLY A 53 9.39 -23.64 4.64
N HIS A 54 8.55 -22.62 4.65
CA HIS A 54 7.09 -22.79 4.77
C HIS A 54 6.48 -23.35 3.49
N GLN A 55 5.48 -24.22 3.63
CA GLN A 55 4.73 -24.78 2.51
C GLN A 55 3.64 -23.79 2.06
N ILE A 56 4.04 -22.74 1.35
CA ILE A 56 3.11 -21.69 0.90
C ILE A 56 2.31 -22.16 -0.32
N VAL A 57 1.00 -22.25 -0.15
CA VAL A 57 0.05 -22.54 -1.22
C VAL A 57 -0.27 -21.27 -1.99
N ARG A 58 0.27 -21.14 -3.20
CA ARG A 58 0.21 -19.88 -3.96
C ARG A 58 -1.00 -19.76 -4.88
N TRP A 59 -1.45 -20.88 -5.48
CA TRP A 59 -2.45 -20.84 -6.53
C TRP A 59 -3.83 -20.29 -6.12
N PRO A 60 -4.36 -20.52 -4.87
CA PRO A 60 -5.66 -19.95 -4.50
C PRO A 60 -5.60 -18.42 -4.44
N VAL A 61 -4.51 -17.88 -3.91
CA VAL A 61 -4.31 -16.43 -3.79
C VAL A 61 -4.13 -15.78 -5.16
N TRP A 62 -3.39 -16.41 -6.08
CA TRP A 62 -3.29 -15.93 -7.46
C TRP A 62 -4.64 -15.99 -8.19
N ALA A 63 -5.37 -17.10 -8.05
CA ALA A 63 -6.70 -17.24 -8.63
C ALA A 63 -7.68 -16.18 -8.09
N ALA A 64 -7.66 -15.96 -6.78
CA ALA A 64 -8.48 -14.92 -6.14
C ALA A 64 -8.10 -13.50 -6.60
N THR A 65 -6.81 -13.21 -6.70
CA THR A 65 -6.32 -11.91 -7.19
C THR A 65 -6.77 -11.66 -8.63
N ILE A 66 -6.62 -12.65 -9.51
CA ILE A 66 -7.06 -12.55 -10.91
C ILE A 66 -8.59 -12.44 -10.99
N ALA A 67 -9.33 -13.23 -10.22
CA ALA A 67 -10.78 -13.20 -10.19
C ALA A 67 -11.35 -11.89 -9.63
N SER A 68 -10.65 -11.22 -8.73
CA SER A 68 -11.09 -9.94 -8.16
C SER A 68 -11.02 -8.79 -9.17
N ILE A 69 -10.15 -8.85 -10.19
CA ILE A 69 -10.02 -7.81 -11.22
C ILE A 69 -11.32 -7.60 -12.01
N PRO A 70 -11.87 -8.61 -12.72
CA PRO A 70 -13.12 -8.45 -13.45
C PRO A 70 -14.32 -8.23 -12.51
N CYS A 71 -14.32 -8.84 -11.33
CA CYS A 71 -15.36 -8.59 -10.33
C CYS A 71 -15.40 -7.13 -9.92
N PHE A 72 -14.23 -6.53 -9.72
CA PHE A 72 -14.11 -5.12 -9.41
C PHE A 72 -14.62 -4.23 -10.57
N LEU A 73 -14.25 -4.53 -11.80
CA LEU A 73 -14.67 -3.78 -12.98
C LEU A 73 -16.18 -3.88 -13.25
N MET A 74 -16.80 -5.05 -13.00
CA MET A 74 -18.21 -5.33 -13.34
C MET A 74 -19.18 -5.07 -12.20
N TRP A 75 -18.80 -5.34 -10.94
CA TRP A 75 -19.72 -5.37 -9.78
C TRP A 75 -19.33 -4.44 -8.63
N GLN A 76 -18.45 -3.48 -8.87
CA GLN A 76 -18.11 -2.47 -7.86
C GLN A 76 -17.80 -3.08 -6.48
N ASN A 77 -16.93 -4.07 -6.45
CA ASN A 77 -16.43 -4.73 -5.22
C ASN A 77 -17.44 -5.58 -4.42
N ARG A 78 -18.67 -5.76 -4.87
CA ARG A 78 -19.67 -6.59 -4.15
C ARG A 78 -19.20 -8.03 -3.89
N LEU A 79 -18.32 -8.56 -4.74
CA LEU A 79 -17.80 -9.93 -4.63
C LEU A 79 -16.46 -10.04 -3.89
N LEU A 80 -15.85 -8.93 -3.44
CA LEU A 80 -14.57 -8.99 -2.72
C LEU A 80 -14.65 -9.84 -1.44
N LEU A 81 -15.71 -9.66 -0.64
CA LEU A 81 -15.90 -10.45 0.57
C LEU A 81 -16.13 -11.95 0.26
N PRO A 82 -17.04 -12.34 -0.65
CA PRO A 82 -17.18 -13.72 -1.07
C PRO A 82 -15.88 -14.34 -1.60
N ILE A 83 -15.11 -13.63 -2.42
CA ILE A 83 -13.80 -14.09 -2.93
C ILE A 83 -12.82 -14.30 -1.78
N ALA A 84 -12.73 -13.38 -0.83
CA ALA A 84 -11.84 -13.50 0.31
C ALA A 84 -12.19 -14.74 1.17
N VAL A 85 -13.48 -14.93 1.49
CA VAL A 85 -13.95 -16.09 2.26
C VAL A 85 -13.68 -17.39 1.50
N PHE A 86 -14.01 -17.43 0.20
CA PHE A 86 -13.77 -18.59 -0.63
C PHE A 86 -12.28 -18.95 -0.73
N THR A 87 -11.42 -17.94 -0.85
CA THR A 87 -9.96 -18.12 -0.84
C THR A 87 -9.48 -18.74 0.46
N CYS A 88 -10.00 -18.26 1.60
CA CYS A 88 -9.71 -18.86 2.91
C CYS A 88 -10.14 -20.32 2.96
N MET A 89 -11.36 -20.64 2.52
CA MET A 89 -11.88 -22.00 2.52
C MET A 89 -11.04 -22.94 1.62
N VAL A 90 -10.73 -22.51 0.40
CA VAL A 90 -9.96 -23.33 -0.56
C VAL A 90 -8.53 -23.53 -0.08
N THR A 91 -7.87 -22.47 0.45
CA THR A 91 -6.51 -22.58 0.98
C THR A 91 -6.47 -23.51 2.19
N THR A 92 -7.43 -23.37 3.11
CA THR A 92 -7.54 -24.23 4.30
C THR A 92 -7.77 -25.66 3.88
N ALA A 93 -8.74 -25.95 3.01
CA ALA A 93 -9.01 -27.28 2.50
C ALA A 93 -7.78 -27.89 1.83
N TYR A 94 -7.09 -27.12 1.00
CA TYR A 94 -5.89 -27.63 0.33
C TYR A 94 -4.80 -28.04 1.34
N VAL A 95 -4.49 -27.20 2.34
CA VAL A 95 -3.48 -27.52 3.35
C VAL A 95 -3.90 -28.72 4.20
N LEU A 96 -5.18 -28.83 4.57
CA LEU A 96 -5.67 -29.94 5.38
C LEU A 96 -5.57 -31.30 4.69
N PHE A 97 -5.74 -31.34 3.36
CA PHE A 97 -5.76 -32.60 2.60
C PHE A 97 -4.45 -32.92 1.87
N HIS A 98 -3.41 -32.03 1.95
CA HIS A 98 -2.13 -32.25 1.27
C HIS A 98 -0.95 -32.13 2.24
N GLY A 99 -0.34 -33.25 2.58
CA GLY A 99 0.87 -33.33 3.40
C GLY A 99 0.57 -33.29 4.92
N GLU A 100 1.52 -32.76 5.69
CA GLU A 100 1.37 -32.54 7.14
C GLU A 100 0.76 -31.17 7.40
N PRO A 101 -0.52 -31.07 7.79
CA PRO A 101 -1.21 -29.78 7.94
C PRO A 101 -0.64 -28.99 9.13
N LYS A 102 -0.18 -27.77 8.86
CA LYS A 102 0.26 -26.80 9.89
C LYS A 102 -0.58 -25.53 9.77
N LEU A 103 -1.06 -25.05 10.92
CA LEU A 103 -1.84 -23.80 10.97
C LEU A 103 -1.03 -22.62 10.42
N GLU A 104 0.28 -22.61 10.65
CA GLU A 104 1.19 -21.58 10.14
C GLU A 104 1.20 -21.53 8.61
N ASP A 105 1.16 -22.68 7.91
CA ASP A 105 1.14 -22.74 6.45
C ASP A 105 -0.16 -22.17 5.87
N ILE A 106 -1.30 -22.33 6.57
CA ILE A 106 -2.58 -21.69 6.20
C ILE A 106 -2.46 -20.18 6.34
N LEU A 107 -2.04 -19.70 7.53
CA LEU A 107 -1.96 -18.26 7.83
C LEU A 107 -0.97 -17.54 6.91
N LEU A 108 0.21 -18.12 6.71
CA LEU A 108 1.24 -17.54 5.84
C LEU A 108 0.87 -17.61 4.35
N SER A 109 0.09 -18.62 3.92
CA SER A 109 -0.43 -18.69 2.55
C SER A 109 -1.48 -17.60 2.28
N LEU A 110 -2.31 -17.27 3.27
CA LEU A 110 -3.36 -16.25 3.15
C LEU A 110 -2.85 -14.82 3.32
N MET A 111 -1.77 -14.64 4.10
CA MET A 111 -1.24 -13.33 4.42
C MET A 111 -0.98 -12.44 3.20
N PRO A 112 -0.38 -12.92 2.07
CA PRO A 112 -0.17 -12.10 0.88
C PRO A 112 -1.48 -11.61 0.24
N PHE A 113 -2.56 -12.38 0.33
CA PHE A 113 -3.86 -11.92 -0.16
C PHE A 113 -4.37 -10.72 0.64
N PHE A 114 -4.35 -10.80 1.97
CA PHE A 114 -4.84 -9.73 2.83
C PHE A 114 -3.89 -8.53 2.91
N ALA A 115 -2.59 -8.73 2.75
CA ALA A 115 -1.60 -7.67 2.84
C ALA A 115 -1.31 -6.96 1.51
N VAL A 116 -1.53 -7.64 0.38
CA VAL A 116 -1.18 -7.09 -0.94
C VAL A 116 -2.38 -7.06 -1.88
N SER A 117 -3.02 -8.22 -2.13
CA SER A 117 -4.08 -8.30 -3.15
C SER A 117 -5.30 -7.47 -2.77
N LEU A 118 -5.84 -7.65 -1.59
CA LEU A 118 -7.03 -6.93 -1.12
C LEU A 118 -6.79 -5.41 -1.01
N PRO A 119 -5.73 -4.93 -0.35
CA PRO A 119 -5.38 -3.50 -0.35
C PRO A 119 -5.11 -2.94 -1.74
N GLY A 120 -4.46 -3.71 -2.61
CA GLY A 120 -4.24 -3.32 -4.00
C GLY A 120 -5.54 -3.14 -4.78
N MET A 121 -6.56 -3.99 -4.53
CA MET A 121 -7.90 -3.80 -5.09
C MET A 121 -8.60 -2.55 -4.53
N CYS A 122 -8.40 -2.21 -3.25
CA CYS A 122 -8.87 -0.96 -2.69
C CYS A 122 -8.21 0.27 -3.37
N LEU A 123 -6.92 0.17 -3.68
CA LEU A 123 -6.21 1.21 -4.44
C LEU A 123 -6.78 1.35 -5.87
N LEU A 124 -7.01 0.22 -6.55
CA LEU A 124 -7.60 0.19 -7.89
C LEU A 124 -9.03 0.76 -7.88
N ALA A 125 -9.80 0.54 -6.82
CA ALA A 125 -11.17 1.02 -6.65
C ALA A 125 -11.31 2.54 -6.75
N GLN A 126 -10.29 3.28 -6.37
CA GLN A 126 -10.32 4.74 -6.34
C GLN A 126 -10.51 5.38 -7.72
N ILE A 127 -10.17 4.67 -8.80
CA ILE A 127 -10.43 5.16 -10.17
C ILE A 127 -11.91 5.17 -10.56
N ASN A 128 -12.77 4.48 -9.79
CA ASN A 128 -14.23 4.45 -10.04
C ASN A 128 -14.97 5.63 -9.37
N ALA A 129 -14.25 6.53 -8.73
CA ALA A 129 -14.86 7.76 -8.21
C ALA A 129 -15.52 8.55 -9.35
N PRO A 130 -16.71 9.17 -9.10
CA PRO A 130 -17.55 9.74 -10.15
C PRO A 130 -16.91 10.94 -10.87
N TYR A 131 -16.01 11.65 -10.18
CA TYR A 131 -15.39 12.86 -10.71
C TYR A 131 -13.90 12.68 -10.89
N ARG A 132 -13.35 13.22 -11.99
CA ARG A 132 -11.91 13.10 -12.26
C ARG A 132 -11.03 13.77 -11.18
N TRP A 133 -11.43 14.94 -10.68
CA TRP A 133 -10.73 15.61 -9.60
C TRP A 133 -10.72 14.74 -8.31
N LEU A 134 -11.83 14.04 -8.03
CA LEU A 134 -11.93 13.15 -6.89
C LEU A 134 -11.00 11.93 -7.04
N GLN A 135 -10.94 11.33 -8.22
CA GLN A 135 -9.99 10.23 -8.50
C GLN A 135 -8.55 10.64 -8.22
N VAL A 136 -8.13 11.80 -8.77
CA VAL A 136 -6.78 12.32 -8.56
C VAL A 136 -6.52 12.61 -7.08
N MET A 137 -7.48 13.23 -6.40
CA MET A 137 -7.38 13.53 -4.96
C MET A 137 -7.20 12.26 -4.12
N LEU A 138 -8.03 11.23 -4.34
CA LEU A 138 -7.96 9.97 -3.58
C LEU A 138 -6.64 9.24 -3.83
N LEU A 139 -6.19 9.16 -5.09
CA LEU A 139 -4.90 8.58 -5.44
C LEU A 139 -3.74 9.37 -4.83
N CYS A 140 -3.77 10.70 -4.89
CA CYS A 140 -2.76 11.53 -4.23
C CYS A 140 -2.74 11.29 -2.70
N LEU A 141 -3.89 11.19 -2.05
CA LEU A 141 -3.95 10.84 -0.63
C LEU A 141 -3.33 9.47 -0.35
N SER A 142 -3.64 8.45 -1.16
CA SER A 142 -3.12 7.10 -0.97
C SER A 142 -1.60 6.99 -1.13
N PHE A 143 -1.00 7.75 -2.05
CA PHE A 143 0.44 7.70 -2.31
C PHE A 143 1.24 8.74 -1.52
N LEU A 144 0.79 9.99 -1.47
CA LEU A 144 1.60 11.07 -0.91
C LEU A 144 1.53 11.14 0.62
N VAL A 145 0.38 10.81 1.23
CA VAL A 145 0.23 10.85 2.69
C VAL A 145 1.26 9.94 3.37
N PRO A 146 1.39 8.64 3.04
CA PRO A 146 2.42 7.80 3.65
C PRO A 146 3.83 8.22 3.23
N THR A 147 4.08 8.50 1.94
CA THR A 147 5.42 8.78 1.43
C THR A 147 6.05 10.05 2.02
N LEU A 148 5.28 11.14 2.12
CA LEU A 148 5.75 12.39 2.70
C LEU A 148 5.78 12.32 4.23
N GLY A 149 4.89 11.52 4.85
CA GLY A 149 4.96 11.16 6.26
C GLY A 149 6.27 10.45 6.60
N ASP A 150 6.63 9.39 5.85
CA ASP A 150 7.90 8.66 6.02
C ASP A 150 9.12 9.57 5.80
N THR A 151 9.02 10.50 4.85
CA THR A 151 10.07 11.49 4.60
C THR A 151 10.26 12.41 5.82
N ALA A 152 9.17 12.94 6.37
CA ALA A 152 9.21 13.77 7.59
C ALA A 152 9.73 12.98 8.79
N ALA A 153 9.27 11.72 8.94
CA ALA A 153 9.74 10.81 9.98
C ALA A 153 11.24 10.55 9.90
N TYR A 154 11.77 10.36 8.69
CA TYR A 154 13.20 10.14 8.47
C TYR A 154 14.04 11.37 8.85
N PHE A 155 13.69 12.56 8.35
CA PHE A 155 14.48 13.76 8.59
C PHE A 155 14.49 14.16 10.09
N ILE A 156 13.34 14.14 10.73
CA ILE A 156 13.23 14.53 12.14
C ILE A 156 13.73 13.41 13.05
N GLY A 157 13.39 12.15 12.73
CA GLY A 157 13.81 11.00 13.49
C GLY A 157 15.33 10.79 13.49
N SER A 158 16.00 11.05 12.36
CA SER A 158 17.47 10.95 12.27
C SER A 158 18.19 12.02 13.07
N ARG A 159 17.61 13.24 13.19
CA ARG A 159 18.24 14.37 13.87
C ARG A 159 17.89 14.48 15.34
N PHE A 160 16.64 14.20 15.70
CA PHE A 160 16.11 14.42 17.06
C PHE A 160 15.70 13.13 17.78
N GLY A 161 15.70 11.98 17.08
CA GLY A 161 15.24 10.71 17.61
C GLY A 161 16.20 10.08 18.61
N ARG A 162 15.85 10.11 19.90
CA ARG A 162 16.62 9.46 20.98
C ARG A 162 16.05 8.08 21.33
N ARG A 163 14.73 7.99 21.46
CA ARG A 163 14.04 6.76 21.85
C ARG A 163 13.63 5.98 20.60
N LYS A 164 14.02 4.71 20.53
CA LYS A 164 13.61 3.79 19.44
C LYS A 164 12.14 3.42 19.56
N LEU A 165 11.46 3.21 18.40
CA LEU A 165 10.04 2.88 18.35
C LEU A 165 9.85 1.36 18.58
N ILE A 166 10.37 0.51 17.69
CA ILE A 166 10.32 -0.94 17.77
C ILE A 166 11.66 -1.53 17.30
N PRO A 167 12.68 -1.60 18.19
CA PRO A 167 14.03 -2.02 17.80
C PRO A 167 14.12 -3.40 17.16
N ALA A 168 13.27 -4.33 17.59
CA ALA A 168 13.25 -5.71 17.09
C ALA A 168 12.83 -5.84 15.62
N VAL A 169 12.03 -4.91 15.11
CA VAL A 169 11.48 -4.92 13.75
C VAL A 169 12.23 -3.94 12.87
N SER A 170 12.32 -2.69 13.31
CA SER A 170 12.98 -1.60 12.59
C SER A 170 13.90 -0.80 13.52
N PRO A 171 15.21 -1.12 13.56
CA PRO A 171 16.15 -0.52 14.51
C PRO A 171 16.40 0.97 14.28
N ASN A 172 16.04 1.51 13.12
CA ASN A 172 16.27 2.92 12.78
C ASN A 172 15.09 3.82 13.10
N LYS A 173 13.86 3.29 13.25
CA LYS A 173 12.68 4.08 13.57
C LYS A 173 12.70 4.58 15.01
N THR A 174 12.29 5.85 15.20
CA THR A 174 12.28 6.52 16.50
C THR A 174 10.91 7.09 16.82
N VAL A 175 10.59 7.26 18.10
CA VAL A 175 9.32 7.84 18.55
C VAL A 175 9.16 9.28 18.02
N ALA A 176 10.22 10.09 18.06
CA ALA A 176 10.20 11.45 17.51
C ALA A 176 9.95 11.44 15.99
N GLY A 177 10.52 10.46 15.28
CA GLY A 177 10.25 10.25 13.86
C GLY A 177 8.78 9.90 13.61
N ALA A 178 8.20 8.96 14.35
CA ALA A 178 6.80 8.57 14.18
C ALA A 178 5.84 9.75 14.40
N VAL A 179 6.05 10.55 15.47
CA VAL A 179 5.24 11.77 15.70
C VAL A 179 5.39 12.77 14.54
N ALA A 180 6.62 12.98 14.06
CA ALA A 180 6.86 13.85 12.90
C ALA A 180 6.23 13.32 11.61
N GLY A 181 6.20 11.99 11.44
CA GLY A 181 5.50 11.34 10.35
C GLY A 181 4.00 11.63 10.37
N LEU A 182 3.34 11.51 11.52
CA LEU A 182 1.92 11.83 11.66
C LEU A 182 1.62 13.30 11.32
N ILE A 183 2.45 14.22 11.78
CA ILE A 183 2.32 15.64 11.45
C ILE A 183 2.54 15.85 9.94
N GLY A 184 3.58 15.26 9.36
CA GLY A 184 3.87 15.32 7.93
C GLY A 184 2.76 14.78 7.06
N SER A 185 2.19 13.63 7.42
CA SER A 185 1.03 13.03 6.76
C SER A 185 -0.20 13.93 6.82
N THR A 186 -0.47 14.53 7.99
CA THR A 186 -1.61 15.45 8.16
C THR A 186 -1.43 16.71 7.32
N LEU A 187 -0.23 17.31 7.34
CA LEU A 187 0.09 18.47 6.51
C LEU A 187 -0.01 18.15 5.01
N THR A 188 0.42 16.95 4.60
CA THR A 188 0.29 16.48 3.21
C THR A 188 -1.17 16.42 2.79
N ALA A 189 -2.05 15.84 3.62
CA ALA A 189 -3.47 15.79 3.33
C ALA A 189 -4.10 17.19 3.22
N LEU A 190 -3.69 18.14 4.07
CA LEU A 190 -4.15 19.54 4.00
C LEU A 190 -3.64 20.25 2.73
N ILE A 191 -2.41 19.98 2.31
CA ILE A 191 -1.89 20.50 1.03
C ILE A 191 -2.70 19.95 -0.14
N ILE A 192 -3.02 18.64 -0.13
CA ILE A 192 -3.86 18.02 -1.17
C ILE A 192 -5.24 18.65 -1.18
N TYR A 193 -5.85 18.93 -0.02
CA TYR A 193 -7.11 19.67 0.09
C TYR A 193 -7.03 21.02 -0.63
N GLY A 194 -6.05 21.85 -0.28
CA GLY A 194 -5.86 23.17 -0.90
C GLY A 194 -5.62 23.11 -2.41
N LEU A 195 -4.78 22.16 -2.87
CA LEU A 195 -4.55 21.95 -4.30
C LEU A 195 -5.82 21.48 -5.02
N THR A 196 -6.58 20.57 -4.41
CA THR A 196 -7.85 20.12 -5.00
C THR A 196 -8.81 21.29 -5.18
N LEU A 197 -9.00 22.14 -4.16
CA LEU A 197 -9.81 23.34 -4.26
C LEU A 197 -9.35 24.32 -5.33
N ALA A 198 -8.03 24.45 -5.52
CA ALA A 198 -7.47 25.38 -6.51
C ALA A 198 -7.66 24.92 -7.96
N PHE A 199 -7.72 23.60 -8.20
CA PHE A 199 -7.76 23.04 -9.55
C PHE A 199 -9.06 22.32 -9.92
N MET A 200 -9.99 22.14 -8.98
CA MET A 200 -11.31 21.54 -9.29
C MET A 200 -12.23 22.54 -10.01
N PRO A 201 -13.20 22.04 -10.79
CA PRO A 201 -14.18 22.90 -11.44
C PRO A 201 -14.99 23.71 -10.40
N ALA A 202 -15.24 24.98 -10.69
CA ALA A 202 -16.01 25.85 -9.79
C ALA A 202 -17.42 25.31 -9.46
N ALA A 203 -18.05 24.60 -10.39
CA ALA A 203 -19.35 23.95 -10.21
C ALA A 203 -19.33 22.84 -9.16
N ASP A 204 -18.18 22.21 -8.92
CA ASP A 204 -18.04 21.05 -8.02
C ASP A 204 -17.60 21.44 -6.60
N VAL A 205 -17.31 22.73 -6.34
CA VAL A 205 -16.79 23.19 -5.03
C VAL A 205 -17.73 22.82 -3.87
N SER A 206 -19.05 22.82 -4.09
CA SER A 206 -20.05 22.41 -3.10
C SER A 206 -19.98 20.92 -2.73
N LEU A 207 -19.34 20.07 -3.56
CA LEU A 207 -19.14 18.65 -3.33
C LEU A 207 -17.87 18.37 -2.51
N MET A 208 -17.01 19.38 -2.31
CA MET A 208 -15.75 19.21 -1.59
C MET A 208 -16.03 18.93 -0.10
N PRO A 209 -15.49 17.84 0.46
CA PRO A 209 -15.62 17.55 1.87
C PRO A 209 -14.97 18.63 2.74
N SER A 210 -15.43 18.75 3.99
CA SER A 210 -14.87 19.68 4.95
C SER A 210 -13.37 19.40 5.21
N ILE A 211 -12.59 20.43 5.49
CA ILE A 211 -11.16 20.35 5.85
C ILE A 211 -10.88 19.35 6.98
N TRP A 212 -11.81 19.15 7.89
CA TRP A 212 -11.68 18.18 8.99
C TRP A 212 -11.56 16.74 8.53
N HIS A 213 -12.15 16.39 7.40
CA HIS A 213 -11.97 15.07 6.79
C HIS A 213 -10.49 14.84 6.43
N PHE A 214 -9.83 15.86 5.89
CA PHE A 214 -8.41 15.78 5.52
C PHE A 214 -7.49 15.74 6.73
N VAL A 215 -7.84 16.46 7.83
CA VAL A 215 -7.09 16.33 9.10
C VAL A 215 -7.17 14.89 9.62
N ILE A 216 -8.38 14.30 9.64
CA ILE A 216 -8.60 12.92 10.11
C ILE A 216 -7.90 11.93 9.19
N ILE A 217 -8.09 12.06 7.86
CA ILE A 217 -7.47 11.17 6.87
C ILE A 217 -5.93 11.24 6.95
N GLY A 218 -5.36 12.44 7.06
CA GLY A 218 -3.93 12.62 7.17
C GLY A 218 -3.36 11.99 8.44
N PHE A 219 -4.03 12.20 9.58
CA PHE A 219 -3.60 11.63 10.85
C PHE A 219 -3.74 10.10 10.90
N VAL A 220 -4.93 9.57 10.58
CA VAL A 220 -5.19 8.12 10.58
C VAL A 220 -4.42 7.43 9.44
N GLY A 221 -4.31 8.09 8.27
CA GLY A 221 -3.50 7.63 7.16
C GLY A 221 -2.01 7.55 7.51
N GLY A 222 -1.50 8.51 8.27
CA GLY A 222 -0.13 8.46 8.81
C GLY A 222 0.09 7.24 9.71
N ILE A 223 -0.88 6.94 10.60
CA ILE A 223 -0.84 5.73 11.45
C ILE A 223 -0.88 4.46 10.56
N ALA A 224 -1.80 4.41 9.60
CA ALA A 224 -1.95 3.26 8.72
C ALA A 224 -0.68 3.02 7.87
N GLY A 225 -0.06 4.08 7.34
CA GLY A 225 1.21 4.00 6.61
C GLY A 225 2.35 3.46 7.47
N GLU A 226 2.52 4.01 8.68
CA GLU A 226 3.53 3.54 9.64
C GLU A 226 3.34 2.06 10.00
N LEU A 227 2.08 1.62 10.21
CA LEU A 227 1.75 0.22 10.47
C LEU A 227 2.06 -0.68 9.27
N GLY A 228 1.81 -0.20 8.05
CA GLY A 228 2.12 -0.94 6.81
C GLY A 228 3.60 -1.22 6.65
N ASP A 229 4.46 -0.19 6.82
CA ASP A 229 5.92 -0.36 6.76
C ASP A 229 6.44 -1.24 7.91
N LEU A 230 5.91 -1.09 9.14
CA LEU A 230 6.27 -1.95 10.26
C LEU A 230 5.86 -3.40 10.01
N PHE A 231 4.67 -3.65 9.47
CA PHE A 231 4.21 -4.97 9.09
C PHE A 231 5.12 -5.60 8.02
N ALA A 232 5.39 -4.90 6.94
CA ALA A 232 6.30 -5.37 5.89
C ALA A 232 7.72 -5.63 6.44
N SER A 233 8.20 -4.75 7.33
CA SER A 233 9.48 -4.92 8.02
C SER A 233 9.48 -6.17 8.91
N LEU A 234 8.40 -6.45 9.65
CA LEU A 234 8.26 -7.65 10.46
C LEU A 234 8.34 -8.92 9.61
N VAL A 235 7.62 -8.96 8.49
CA VAL A 235 7.67 -10.08 7.54
C VAL A 235 9.09 -10.27 6.97
N LYS A 236 9.78 -9.19 6.60
CA LYS A 236 11.19 -9.25 6.16
C LYS A 236 12.08 -9.88 7.23
N ARG A 237 11.94 -9.50 8.51
CA ARG A 237 12.72 -10.11 9.60
C ARG A 237 12.38 -11.57 9.80
N HIS A 238 11.09 -11.92 9.76
CA HIS A 238 10.65 -13.31 9.81
C HIS A 238 11.29 -14.14 8.69
N CYS A 239 11.32 -13.64 7.46
CA CYS A 239 11.94 -14.31 6.32
C CYS A 239 13.47 -14.26 6.30
N GLY A 240 14.13 -13.51 7.20
CA GLY A 240 15.60 -13.36 7.23
C GLY A 240 16.14 -12.51 6.09
N ILE A 241 15.29 -11.70 5.42
CA ILE A 241 15.65 -10.82 4.32
C ILE A 241 15.68 -9.36 4.77
N LYS A 242 16.26 -8.49 3.94
CA LYS A 242 16.27 -7.04 4.15
C LYS A 242 15.28 -6.34 3.21
N ASP A 243 15.26 -6.72 1.97
CA ASP A 243 14.43 -6.17 0.91
C ASP A 243 13.69 -7.34 0.23
N TYR A 244 12.44 -7.13 -0.22
CA TYR A 244 11.62 -8.18 -0.87
C TYR A 244 12.13 -8.54 -2.27
N GLY A 245 12.77 -7.59 -2.96
CA GLY A 245 13.27 -7.76 -4.31
C GLY A 245 14.37 -6.76 -4.65
N ASN A 246 14.87 -6.84 -5.89
CA ASN A 246 15.93 -5.99 -6.42
C ASN A 246 15.54 -5.31 -7.74
N ILE A 247 14.24 -5.20 -8.02
CA ILE A 247 13.72 -4.65 -9.29
C ILE A 247 14.14 -3.20 -9.46
N PHE A 248 14.16 -2.44 -8.35
CA PHE A 248 14.56 -1.03 -8.38
C PHE A 248 15.97 -0.86 -7.79
N PRO A 249 17.00 -0.59 -8.63
CA PRO A 249 18.36 -0.40 -8.15
C PRO A 249 18.44 0.67 -7.06
N GLY A 250 18.85 0.26 -5.85
CA GLY A 250 18.96 1.16 -4.69
C GLY A 250 17.65 1.43 -3.93
N HIS A 251 16.53 0.89 -4.39
CA HIS A 251 15.21 1.07 -3.78
C HIS A 251 14.52 -0.23 -3.38
N GLY A 252 15.15 -1.40 -3.59
CA GLY A 252 14.55 -2.70 -3.24
C GLY A 252 13.54 -3.20 -4.25
N GLY A 253 12.53 -3.94 -3.78
CA GLY A 253 11.45 -4.50 -4.56
C GLY A 253 10.23 -3.57 -4.70
N MET A 254 9.23 -4.06 -5.42
CA MET A 254 7.94 -3.41 -5.56
C MET A 254 7.18 -3.40 -4.23
N MET A 255 7.22 -4.51 -3.47
CA MET A 255 6.58 -4.58 -2.15
C MET A 255 7.19 -3.57 -1.17
N ASP A 256 8.51 -3.31 -1.25
CA ASP A 256 9.19 -2.29 -0.45
C ASP A 256 8.75 -0.86 -0.79
N ARG A 257 8.07 -0.64 -1.90
CA ARG A 257 7.54 0.67 -2.34
C ARG A 257 6.06 0.84 -2.08
N LEU A 258 5.33 -0.25 -1.91
CA LEU A 258 3.89 -0.24 -1.74
C LEU A 258 3.43 -0.54 -0.29
N ASP A 259 4.32 -0.97 0.59
CA ASP A 259 4.01 -1.42 1.94
C ASP A 259 3.11 -0.44 2.73
N SER A 260 3.50 0.82 2.82
CA SER A 260 2.71 1.88 3.47
C SER A 260 1.49 2.29 2.64
N VAL A 261 1.64 2.35 1.31
CA VAL A 261 0.58 2.76 0.37
C VAL A 261 -0.61 1.81 0.43
N LEU A 262 -0.35 0.49 0.48
CA LEU A 262 -1.38 -0.53 0.53
C LEU A 262 -2.27 -0.37 1.79
N PHE A 263 -1.70 -0.12 2.94
CA PHE A 263 -2.47 0.08 4.17
C PHE A 263 -3.29 1.38 4.12
N VAL A 264 -2.71 2.47 3.61
CA VAL A 264 -3.43 3.74 3.44
C VAL A 264 -4.55 3.61 2.41
N SER A 265 -4.35 2.84 1.34
CA SER A 265 -5.35 2.66 0.29
C SER A 265 -6.66 2.03 0.80
N VAL A 266 -6.59 1.14 1.79
CA VAL A 266 -7.78 0.57 2.45
C VAL A 266 -8.57 1.66 3.17
N LEU A 267 -7.89 2.54 3.91
CA LEU A 267 -8.52 3.67 4.61
C LEU A 267 -9.18 4.64 3.63
N ILE A 268 -8.49 5.00 2.56
CA ILE A 268 -9.00 5.91 1.54
C ILE A 268 -10.20 5.32 0.80
N TYR A 269 -10.14 4.01 0.48
CA TYR A 269 -11.26 3.31 -0.12
C TYR A 269 -12.49 3.25 0.82
N LEU A 270 -12.26 2.97 2.11
CA LEU A 270 -13.33 3.02 3.12
C LEU A 270 -13.97 4.41 3.16
N TYR A 271 -13.15 5.46 3.20
CA TYR A 271 -13.62 6.84 3.15
C TYR A 271 -14.43 7.12 1.87
N GLN A 272 -13.93 6.71 0.70
CA GLN A 272 -14.65 6.84 -0.56
C GLN A 272 -16.02 6.15 -0.50
N SER A 273 -16.09 4.93 0.01
CA SER A 273 -17.33 4.13 0.07
C SER A 273 -18.38 4.68 1.06
N LEU A 274 -17.95 5.48 2.04
CA LEU A 274 -18.85 6.10 3.01
C LEU A 274 -19.38 7.47 2.54
N MET A 275 -18.63 8.15 1.66
CA MET A 275 -18.93 9.53 1.26
C MET A 275 -19.58 9.63 -0.13
N TRP A 276 -19.35 8.65 -0.98
CA TRP A 276 -19.81 8.56 -2.38
C TRP A 276 -20.32 7.16 -2.74
#